data_77cbaffb201095b359c22abe08988090
#
_entry.id   77cbaffb201095b359c22abe08988090
#
_cell.length_a   1.000
_cell.length_b   1.000
_cell.length_c   1.000
_cell.angle_alpha   90.00
_cell.angle_beta   90.00
_cell.angle_gamma   90.00
#
_symmetry.space_group_name_H-M   'P 1'
#
loop_
_entity.id
_entity.type
_entity.pdbx_description
1 polymer ?
#
loop_
_entity_poly.entity_id
_entity_poly.type
_entity_poly.pdbx_seq_one_letter_code
_entity_poly.pdbx_strand_id
1 'polypeptide(L)'
;MGSVTTAARNVRAHRPKCLMRYMLIIHNDPELHPTPGGPGWDDLMAGYAAFGEELGAYGRPFSGDPLLGPESATTVRVRNGEAMVVDGPFAETKEWMSGYYLIETDTLDQALSAAKMIPSAKFGSVEVRPVAEM
;
A
#
# COMPACT_ATOMS: atom_id res chain seq x y z
N MET A 1 -12.66 9.88 11.32
CA MET A 1 -12.32 9.59 11.89
C MET A 1 -11.87 8.90 11.85
N GLY A 2 -11.97 9.38 11.74
CA GLY A 2 -11.43 9.18 12.38
C GLY A 2 -11.34 8.62 12.38
N SER A 3 -11.45 9.43 12.47
CA SER A 3 -11.08 9.11 13.22
C SER A 3 -11.17 8.73 13.37
N VAL A 4 -11.45 9.54 13.42
CA VAL A 4 -11.17 9.35 14.31
C VAL A 4 -11.12 9.20 14.66
N THR A 5 -11.22 9.98 14.83
CA THR A 5 -10.86 9.87 15.73
C THR A 5 -10.89 9.72 16.14
N THR A 6 -11.08 10.43 16.32
CA THR A 6 -10.75 10.28 17.24
C THR A 6 -10.83 9.90 17.66
N ALA A 7 -11.07 10.49 17.83
CA ALA A 7 -10.81 10.17 18.71
C ALA A 7 -10.66 9.99 18.94
N ALA A 8 -10.69 10.43 18.92
CA ALA A 8 -10.22 10.26 19.51
C ALA A 8 -10.05 10.40 19.89
N ARG A 9 -10.18 10.95 20.37
CA ARG A 9 -9.73 11.02 21.09
C ARG A 9 -9.72 10.78 21.93
N ASN A 10 -9.98 11.15 22.40
CA ASN A 10 -9.65 10.75 22.98
C ASN A 10 -9.79 9.89 23.12
N VAL A 11 -10.51 9.92 23.08
CA VAL A 11 -10.11 8.88 23.17
C VAL A 11 -9.37 8.33 22.22
N ARG A 12 -9.12 8.34 21.63
CA ARG A 12 -8.05 7.75 21.18
C ARG A 12 -7.02 7.51 22.18
N ALA A 13 -7.32 7.67 23.19
CA ALA A 13 -6.40 7.75 24.20
C ALA A 13 -5.69 6.50 24.57
N HIS A 14 -6.16 5.38 24.18
CA HIS A 14 -5.59 4.17 24.72
C HIS A 14 -4.76 3.38 23.73
N ARG A 15 -4.45 4.01 22.61
CA ARG A 15 -3.53 3.42 21.68
C ARG A 15 -2.13 3.45 22.27
N PRO A 16 -1.38 2.33 22.27
CA PRO A 16 -0.01 2.34 22.74
C PRO A 16 0.84 3.33 21.97
N LYS A 17 1.74 4.02 22.66
CA LYS A 17 2.53 5.05 22.04
C LYS A 17 3.42 4.52 20.93
N CYS A 18 3.91 3.30 21.08
CA CYS A 18 4.81 2.70 20.09
C CYS A 18 4.08 2.11 18.91
N LEU A 19 2.73 2.04 18.94
CA LEU A 19 1.98 1.40 17.86
C LEU A 19 1.69 2.42 16.79
N MET A 20 2.17 2.16 15.59
CA MET A 20 1.98 3.04 14.45
C MET A 20 1.46 2.28 13.27
N ARG A 21 0.69 2.97 12.45
CA ARG A 21 0.20 2.38 11.20
C ARG A 21 0.97 2.99 10.04
N TYR A 22 1.26 2.15 9.08
CA TYR A 22 1.98 2.55 7.87
C TYR A 22 1.27 2.01 6.65
N MET A 23 1.22 2.82 5.61
CA MET A 23 0.80 2.33 4.30
C MET A 23 2.05 2.02 3.50
N LEU A 24 2.11 0.81 2.96
CA LEU A 24 3.17 0.37 2.06
C LEU A 24 2.60 0.46 0.66
N ILE A 25 3.08 1.43 -0.12
CA ILE A 25 2.53 1.72 -1.44
C ILE A 25 3.47 1.11 -2.46
N ILE A 26 2.94 0.17 -3.25
CA ILE A 26 3.74 -0.62 -4.16
C ILE A 26 3.66 -0.01 -5.56
N HIS A 27 4.82 0.33 -6.12
CA HIS A 27 4.93 0.85 -7.48
C HIS A 27 5.72 -0.14 -8.30
N ASN A 28 5.20 -0.55 -9.44
CA ASN A 28 5.84 -1.53 -10.31
C ASN A 28 6.30 -0.87 -11.60
N ASP A 29 7.49 -1.29 -12.05
CA ASP A 29 7.94 -0.99 -13.40
C ASP A 29 7.36 -2.08 -14.31
N PRO A 30 6.45 -1.75 -15.24
CA PRO A 30 5.79 -2.77 -16.04
C PRO A 30 6.75 -3.53 -16.95
N GLU A 31 7.92 -2.97 -17.26
CA GLU A 31 8.89 -3.66 -18.10
C GLU A 31 9.64 -4.74 -17.35
N LEU A 32 9.70 -4.66 -16.02
CA LEU A 32 10.45 -5.59 -15.21
C LEU A 32 9.56 -6.57 -14.46
N HIS A 33 8.33 -6.19 -14.17
CA HIS A 33 7.44 -6.97 -13.31
C HIS A 33 6.88 -8.16 -14.07
N PRO A 34 6.87 -9.37 -13.46
CA PRO A 34 6.26 -10.53 -14.10
C PRO A 34 4.78 -10.28 -14.41
N THR A 35 4.30 -10.91 -15.49
CA THR A 35 2.90 -10.83 -15.89
C THR A 35 2.24 -12.18 -15.67
N PRO A 36 0.91 -12.19 -15.47
CA PRO A 36 0.19 -13.45 -15.23
C PRO A 36 0.49 -14.50 -16.31
N GLY A 37 0.90 -15.67 -15.85
CA GLY A 37 1.24 -16.76 -16.74
C GLY A 37 2.60 -16.66 -17.38
N GLY A 38 3.34 -15.58 -17.17
CA GLY A 38 4.65 -15.37 -17.74
C GLY A 38 5.79 -15.83 -16.83
N PRO A 39 7.03 -15.67 -17.31
CA PRO A 39 8.19 -16.07 -16.50
C PRO A 39 8.24 -15.32 -15.18
N GLY A 40 8.49 -16.05 -14.09
CA GLY A 40 8.60 -15.46 -12.76
C GLY A 40 7.28 -15.24 -12.06
N TRP A 41 6.16 -15.43 -12.72
CA TRP A 41 4.85 -15.17 -12.11
C TRP A 41 4.58 -16.10 -10.93
N ASP A 42 4.86 -17.40 -11.08
CA ASP A 42 4.59 -18.35 -10.02
C ASP A 42 5.44 -18.07 -8.78
N ASP A 43 6.69 -17.70 -8.99
CA ASP A 43 7.58 -17.32 -7.88
C ASP A 43 7.06 -16.07 -7.19
N LEU A 44 6.56 -15.12 -7.95
CA LEU A 44 6.01 -13.88 -7.40
C LEU A 44 4.80 -14.19 -6.54
N MET A 45 3.91 -15.06 -7.02
CA MET A 45 2.70 -15.41 -6.28
C MET A 45 3.05 -16.21 -5.02
N ALA A 46 4.02 -17.10 -5.10
CA ALA A 46 4.49 -17.84 -3.92
C ALA A 46 5.10 -16.88 -2.90
N GLY A 47 5.82 -15.86 -3.36
CA GLY A 47 6.38 -14.84 -2.49
C GLY A 47 5.31 -14.05 -1.77
N TYR A 48 4.23 -13.70 -2.46
CA TYR A 48 3.13 -12.98 -1.82
C TYR A 48 2.41 -13.84 -0.80
N ALA A 49 2.24 -15.14 -1.07
CA ALA A 49 1.65 -16.04 -0.08
C ALA A 49 2.51 -16.09 1.17
N ALA A 50 3.83 -16.21 1.01
CA ALA A 50 4.75 -16.24 2.14
C ALA A 50 4.72 -14.93 2.91
N PHE A 51 4.64 -13.80 2.20
CA PHE A 51 4.56 -12.49 2.84
C PHE A 51 3.29 -12.36 3.68
N GLY A 52 2.17 -12.84 3.15
CA GLY A 52 0.92 -12.83 3.91
C GLY A 52 1.02 -13.65 5.18
N GLU A 53 1.69 -14.80 5.12
CA GLU A 53 1.89 -15.61 6.32
C GLU A 53 2.77 -14.90 7.33
N GLU A 54 3.81 -14.21 6.87
CA GLU A 54 4.67 -13.44 7.76
C GLU A 54 3.89 -12.34 8.47
N LEU A 55 3.05 -11.60 7.73
CA LEU A 55 2.24 -10.56 8.35
C LEU A 55 1.27 -11.15 9.35
N GLY A 56 0.66 -12.29 9.03
CA GLY A 56 -0.24 -12.96 9.96
C GLY A 56 0.45 -13.41 11.22
N ALA A 57 1.67 -13.95 11.08
CA ALA A 57 2.43 -14.42 12.22
C ALA A 57 2.87 -13.29 13.14
N TYR A 58 2.99 -12.08 12.60
CA TYR A 58 3.33 -10.90 13.38
C TYR A 58 2.25 -10.57 14.41
N GLY A 59 1.03 -11.01 14.16
CA GLY A 59 -0.05 -10.90 15.15
C GLY A 59 -0.73 -9.55 15.23
N ARG A 60 -0.52 -8.67 14.27
CA ARG A 60 -1.14 -7.35 14.22
C ARG A 60 -2.09 -7.28 13.04
N PRO A 61 -3.11 -6.43 13.11
CA PRO A 61 -4.02 -6.28 11.97
C PRO A 61 -3.27 -5.79 10.73
N PHE A 62 -3.64 -6.32 9.60
CA PHE A 62 -3.13 -5.82 8.33
C PHE A 62 -4.19 -6.03 7.25
N SER A 63 -4.08 -5.24 6.20
CA SER A 63 -4.93 -5.39 5.02
C SER A 63 -4.14 -4.94 3.81
N GLY A 64 -4.64 -5.25 2.63
CA GLY A 64 -4.00 -4.83 1.41
C GLY A 64 -4.71 -5.41 0.22
N ASP A 65 -4.60 -4.73 -0.91
CA ASP A 65 -5.23 -5.15 -2.15
C ASP A 65 -4.34 -4.84 -3.34
N PRO A 66 -4.32 -5.71 -4.34
CA PRO A 66 -3.74 -5.34 -5.63
C PRO A 66 -4.70 -4.45 -6.39
N LEU A 67 -4.16 -3.63 -7.28
CA LEU A 67 -4.95 -2.75 -8.14
C LEU A 67 -4.78 -3.21 -9.58
N LEU A 68 -5.83 -2.99 -10.38
CA LEU A 68 -5.70 -3.16 -11.82
C LEU A 68 -4.80 -2.06 -12.38
N GLY A 69 -4.34 -2.23 -13.63
CA GLY A 69 -3.41 -1.31 -14.23
C GLY A 69 -3.99 0.09 -14.44
N PRO A 70 -3.10 1.07 -14.71
CA PRO A 70 -3.54 2.46 -14.83
C PRO A 70 -4.50 2.70 -15.99
N GLU A 71 -4.52 1.82 -16.98
CA GLU A 71 -5.47 1.95 -18.08
C GLU A 71 -6.92 1.81 -17.62
N SER A 72 -7.15 1.22 -16.44
CA SER A 72 -8.49 1.09 -15.87
C SER A 72 -8.86 2.28 -14.98
N ALA A 73 -7.95 3.22 -14.79
CA ALA A 73 -8.15 4.31 -13.85
C ALA A 73 -9.05 5.38 -14.42
N THR A 74 -9.72 6.09 -13.52
CA THR A 74 -10.49 7.28 -13.85
C THR A 74 -10.12 8.34 -12.81
N THR A 75 -9.82 9.55 -13.25
CA THR A 75 -9.40 10.62 -12.37
C THR A 75 -10.47 11.71 -12.33
N VAL A 76 -10.79 12.15 -11.12
CA VAL A 76 -11.76 13.23 -10.89
C VAL A 76 -11.04 14.43 -10.31
N ARG A 77 -11.29 15.61 -10.90
CA ARG A 77 -10.80 16.87 -10.36
C ARG A 77 -11.99 17.80 -10.19
N VAL A 78 -11.97 18.55 -9.11
CA VAL A 78 -12.99 19.57 -8.87
C VAL A 78 -12.29 20.91 -8.85
N ARG A 79 -12.69 21.81 -9.76
CA ARG A 79 -12.13 23.13 -9.87
C ARG A 79 -13.27 24.13 -9.99
N ASN A 80 -13.25 25.16 -9.15
CA ASN A 80 -14.31 26.19 -9.16
C ASN A 80 -15.70 25.60 -9.03
N GLY A 81 -15.83 24.54 -8.23
CA GLY A 81 -17.11 23.87 -8.03
C GLY A 81 -17.55 22.90 -9.12
N GLU A 82 -16.71 22.73 -10.13
CA GLU A 82 -17.04 21.82 -11.25
C GLU A 82 -16.18 20.58 -11.21
N ALA A 83 -16.83 19.44 -11.42
CA ALA A 83 -16.13 18.16 -11.46
C ALA A 83 -15.70 17.86 -12.90
N MET A 84 -14.45 17.44 -13.04
CA MET A 84 -13.90 16.96 -14.31
C MET A 84 -13.52 15.50 -14.13
N VAL A 85 -14.02 14.64 -15.00
CA VAL A 85 -13.78 13.21 -14.94
C VAL A 85 -13.06 12.82 -16.21
N VAL A 86 -11.87 12.24 -16.05
CA VAL A 86 -11.00 11.92 -17.17
C VAL A 86 -10.54 10.47 -17.01
N ASP A 87 -10.60 9.71 -18.11
CA ASP A 87 -10.05 8.35 -18.12
C ASP A 87 -8.54 8.41 -17.98
N GLY A 88 -8.01 7.49 -17.19
CA GLY A 88 -6.57 7.40 -17.00
C GLY A 88 -6.14 7.85 -15.61
N PRO A 89 -4.88 7.58 -15.25
CA PRO A 89 -4.35 7.96 -13.95
C PRO A 89 -4.11 9.47 -13.87
N PHE A 90 -3.98 9.99 -12.64
CA PHE A 90 -3.76 11.42 -12.48
C PHE A 90 -2.42 11.87 -13.07
N ALA A 91 -1.46 10.96 -13.21
CA ALA A 91 -0.17 11.25 -13.80
C ALA A 91 0.36 10.00 -14.48
N GLU A 92 1.06 10.19 -15.59
CA GLU A 92 1.71 9.08 -16.28
C GLU A 92 3.13 8.99 -15.77
N THR A 93 3.49 7.83 -15.25
CA THR A 93 4.79 7.59 -14.63
C THR A 93 5.34 6.27 -15.14
N LYS A 94 6.67 6.11 -15.02
CA LYS A 94 7.30 4.87 -15.42
C LYS A 94 6.89 3.71 -14.52
N GLU A 95 6.81 3.97 -13.22
CA GLU A 95 6.34 2.98 -12.25
C GLU A 95 4.91 3.31 -11.87
N TRP A 96 4.06 2.30 -11.84
CA TRP A 96 2.64 2.46 -11.53
C TRP A 96 2.35 1.99 -10.12
N MET A 97 1.47 2.68 -9.44
CA MET A 97 0.94 2.13 -8.19
C MET A 97 0.13 0.89 -8.53
N SER A 98 0.56 -0.25 -7.99
CA SER A 98 -0.04 -1.55 -8.31
C SER A 98 -0.73 -2.19 -7.13
N GLY A 99 -0.60 -1.62 -5.94
CA GLY A 99 -1.23 -2.17 -4.76
C GLY A 99 -0.74 -1.48 -3.51
N TYR A 100 -1.26 -1.94 -2.40
CA TYR A 100 -0.87 -1.38 -1.11
C TYR A 100 -1.09 -2.40 -0.01
N TYR A 101 -0.39 -2.17 1.09
CA TYR A 101 -0.68 -2.82 2.38
C TYR A 101 -0.79 -1.76 3.44
N LEU A 102 -1.68 -2.01 4.39
CA LEU A 102 -1.80 -1.19 5.60
C LEU A 102 -1.42 -2.09 6.76
N ILE A 103 -0.38 -1.71 7.51
CA ILE A 103 0.15 -2.55 8.58
C ILE A 103 0.32 -1.72 9.85
N GLU A 104 0.43 -2.43 10.97
CA GLU A 104 0.74 -1.81 12.26
C GLU A 104 2.06 -2.36 12.77
N THR A 105 2.95 -1.47 13.17
CA THR A 105 4.23 -1.87 13.75
C THR A 105 4.56 -0.96 14.92
N ASP A 106 5.53 -1.38 15.72
CA ASP A 106 5.99 -0.56 16.84
C ASP A 106 6.92 0.56 16.36
N THR A 107 7.69 0.32 15.31
CA THR A 107 8.71 1.25 14.85
C THR A 107 8.70 1.34 13.33
N LEU A 108 9.26 2.44 12.84
CA LEU A 108 9.48 2.59 11.40
C LEU A 108 10.39 1.48 10.86
N ASP A 109 11.40 1.10 11.63
CA ASP A 109 12.34 0.06 11.17
C ASP A 109 11.61 -1.25 10.88
N GLN A 110 10.62 -1.61 11.70
CA GLN A 110 9.83 -2.81 11.45
C GLN A 110 9.01 -2.68 10.17
N ALA A 111 8.46 -1.49 9.91
CA ALA A 111 7.72 -1.27 8.68
C ALA A 111 8.64 -1.35 7.46
N LEU A 112 9.85 -0.82 7.57
CA LEU A 112 10.83 -0.92 6.49
C LEU A 112 11.24 -2.37 6.24
N SER A 113 11.39 -3.15 7.30
CA SER A 113 11.70 -4.57 7.15
C SER A 113 10.58 -5.30 6.41
N ALA A 114 9.33 -4.99 6.75
CA ALA A 114 8.20 -5.58 6.04
C ALA A 114 8.20 -5.17 4.57
N ALA A 115 8.46 -3.89 4.29
CA ALA A 115 8.47 -3.41 2.90
C ALA A 115 9.52 -4.13 2.06
N LYS A 116 10.68 -4.43 2.65
CA LYS A 116 11.75 -5.13 1.94
C LYS A 116 11.35 -6.55 1.56
N MET A 117 10.39 -7.14 2.26
CA MET A 117 9.94 -8.51 2.00
C MET A 117 8.85 -8.59 0.95
N ILE A 118 8.31 -7.46 0.54
CA ILE A 118 7.27 -7.46 -0.51
C ILE A 118 7.91 -7.96 -1.81
N PRO A 119 7.38 -9.03 -2.41
CA PRO A 119 8.03 -9.64 -3.58
C PRO A 119 8.23 -8.70 -4.75
N SER A 120 7.32 -7.75 -4.96
CA SER A 120 7.42 -6.81 -6.08
C SER A 120 8.46 -5.72 -5.86
N ALA A 121 9.04 -5.61 -4.66
CA ALA A 121 10.00 -4.54 -4.38
C ALA A 121 11.20 -4.56 -5.32
N LYS A 122 11.59 -5.75 -5.77
CA LYS A 122 12.74 -5.87 -6.67
C LYS A 122 12.42 -5.54 -8.12
N PHE A 123 11.15 -5.32 -8.43
CA PHE A 123 10.72 -4.94 -9.79
C PHE A 123 10.18 -3.52 -9.83
N GLY A 124 10.40 -2.74 -8.79
CA GLY A 124 9.91 -1.38 -8.68
C GLY A 124 10.32 -0.81 -7.34
N SER A 125 9.36 -0.21 -6.65
CA SER A 125 9.64 0.42 -5.35
C SER A 125 8.47 0.23 -4.41
N VAL A 126 8.76 0.35 -3.11
CA VAL A 126 7.73 0.37 -2.08
C VAL A 126 7.94 1.63 -1.26
N GLU A 127 6.94 2.47 -1.26
CA GLU A 127 6.96 3.70 -0.47
C GLU A 127 6.29 3.42 0.87
N VAL A 128 6.96 3.79 1.95
CA VAL A 128 6.46 3.56 3.31
C VAL A 128 6.01 4.90 3.88
N ARG A 129 4.72 5.02 4.20
CA ARG A 129 4.16 6.27 4.70
C ARG A 129 3.43 6.08 6.01
N PRO A 130 3.77 6.86 7.03
CA PRO A 130 2.98 6.82 8.27
C PRO A 130 1.56 7.30 7.99
N VAL A 131 0.60 6.64 8.61
CA VAL A 131 -0.79 7.07 8.54
C VAL A 131 -0.97 8.20 9.55
N ALA A 132 -1.61 9.29 9.11
CA ALA A 132 -1.91 10.38 10.03
C ALA A 132 -2.98 9.93 11.01
N GLU A 133 -2.69 10.05 12.29
CA GLU A 133 -3.66 9.71 13.33
C GLU A 133 -4.38 11.00 13.73
N MET A 134 -5.68 11.03 13.54
CA MET A 134 -6.46 12.22 13.73
C MET A 134 -7.36 12.11 14.95
#